data_bd4067cf6eddfa3c29e82d15fcc3ddb3
#
_entry.id   bd4067cf6eddfa3c29e82d15fcc3ddb3
#
_cell.length_a   1.000
_cell.length_b   1.000
_cell.length_c   1.000
_cell.angle_alpha   90.00
_cell.angle_beta   90.00
_cell.angle_gamma   90.00
#
_symmetry.space_group_name_H-M   'P 1'
#
loop_
_entity.id
_entity.type
_entity.pdbx_description
1 polymer ?
#
loop_
_entity_poly.entity_id
_entity_poly.type
_entity_poly.pdbx_seq_one_letter_code
_entity_poly.pdbx_strand_id
1 'polypeptide(L)'
;MRKFRTNRLWQIIYPIVVYYLLYNVFFVALRLLFGAYASHLFLLGIASLLTIPFCYGIYKKAPIVRAEKVWDKETFPRECLYILGVVALGLILNFIISHTPLVAYFSGYAQANATLYAGGLLTKIFANCISIPILEELVYRGIVCGQLSLWYDEKIAVIISAFCFGIMHFNVVQFLYGFLVGLAIATVYIKTRKLWVVIVAHGLTNFIVVILASLG
;
A
#
# COMPACT_ATOMS: atom_id res chain seq x y z
N MET A 1 15.57 -27.16 -3.61
CA MET A 1 14.72 -26.31 -2.77
C MET A 1 15.49 -25.49 -1.71
N ARG A 2 16.54 -25.99 -1.06
CA ARG A 2 17.32 -25.23 -0.04
C ARG A 2 18.00 -23.96 -0.60
N LYS A 3 18.53 -24.00 -1.83
CA LYS A 3 19.15 -22.81 -2.51
C LYS A 3 18.18 -21.67 -2.79
N PHE A 4 16.91 -21.95 -3.08
CA PHE A 4 15.90 -20.89 -3.30
C PHE A 4 15.51 -20.17 -2.00
N ARG A 5 15.46 -20.88 -0.88
CA ARG A 5 15.16 -20.30 0.44
C ARG A 5 16.23 -19.36 0.97
N THR A 6 17.47 -19.47 0.47
CA THR A 6 18.61 -18.63 0.87
C THR A 6 18.87 -17.47 -0.09
N ASN A 7 18.20 -17.43 -1.24
CA ASN A 7 18.35 -16.34 -2.20
C ASN A 7 17.53 -15.12 -1.76
N ARG A 8 18.23 -14.05 -1.38
CA ARG A 8 17.62 -12.80 -0.89
C ARG A 8 16.71 -12.15 -1.92
N LEU A 9 17.13 -12.14 -3.18
CA LEU A 9 16.31 -11.58 -4.27
C LEU A 9 14.99 -12.33 -4.41
N TRP A 10 15.03 -13.67 -4.37
CA TRP A 10 13.82 -14.49 -4.42
C TRP A 10 12.89 -14.21 -3.25
N GLN A 11 13.42 -14.03 -2.04
CA GLN A 11 12.61 -13.73 -0.86
C GLN A 11 11.90 -12.36 -0.92
N ILE A 12 12.39 -11.44 -1.74
CA ILE A 12 11.72 -10.15 -2.01
C ILE A 12 10.69 -10.31 -3.12
N ILE A 13 11.04 -11.00 -4.19
CA ILE A 13 10.21 -11.11 -5.39
C ILE A 13 8.97 -11.98 -5.14
N TYR A 14 9.15 -13.18 -4.51
CA TYR A 14 8.04 -14.12 -4.40
C TYR A 14 6.82 -13.59 -3.61
N PRO A 15 6.96 -12.79 -2.53
CA PRO A 15 5.79 -12.23 -1.86
C PRO A 15 5.01 -11.26 -2.75
N ILE A 16 5.72 -10.47 -3.56
CA ILE A 16 5.10 -9.54 -4.51
C ILE A 16 4.37 -10.33 -5.61
N VAL A 17 5.00 -11.38 -6.14
CA VAL A 17 4.39 -12.25 -7.16
C VAL A 17 3.16 -12.96 -6.59
N VAL A 18 3.25 -13.53 -5.40
CA VAL A 18 2.11 -14.21 -4.73
C VAL A 18 0.98 -13.23 -4.47
N TYR A 19 1.29 -12.06 -3.94
CA TYR A 19 0.31 -10.97 -3.76
C TYR A 19 -0.41 -10.66 -5.07
N TYR A 20 0.37 -10.32 -6.12
CA TYR A 20 -0.18 -9.90 -7.40
C TYR A 20 -1.03 -10.99 -8.06
N LEU A 21 -0.54 -12.22 -8.08
CA LEU A 21 -1.27 -13.35 -8.67
C LEU A 21 -2.57 -13.65 -7.91
N LEU A 22 -2.52 -13.78 -6.59
CA LEU A 22 -3.71 -14.10 -5.80
C LEU A 22 -4.75 -12.98 -5.86
N TYR A 23 -4.31 -11.72 -5.74
CA TYR A 23 -5.18 -10.57 -5.86
C TYR A 23 -5.93 -10.55 -7.20
N ASN A 24 -5.21 -10.76 -8.31
CA ASN A 24 -5.83 -10.79 -9.64
C ASN A 24 -6.71 -12.02 -9.86
N VAL A 25 -6.30 -13.20 -9.38
CA VAL A 25 -7.14 -14.42 -9.46
C VAL A 25 -8.45 -14.23 -8.71
N PHE A 26 -8.40 -13.74 -7.47
CA PHE A 26 -9.61 -13.46 -6.71
C PHE A 26 -10.46 -12.38 -7.38
N PHE A 27 -9.83 -11.30 -7.85
CA PHE A 27 -10.56 -10.23 -8.54
C PHE A 27 -11.26 -10.74 -9.80
N VAL A 28 -10.58 -11.49 -10.66
CA VAL A 28 -11.18 -12.06 -11.89
C VAL A 28 -12.31 -13.03 -11.55
N ALA A 29 -12.13 -13.91 -10.59
CA ALA A 29 -13.17 -14.84 -10.12
C ALA A 29 -14.41 -14.06 -9.60
N LEU A 30 -14.20 -13.07 -8.75
CA LEU A 30 -15.29 -12.22 -8.22
C LEU A 30 -15.99 -11.44 -9.33
N ARG A 31 -15.24 -10.93 -10.30
CA ARG A 31 -15.80 -10.20 -11.45
C ARG A 31 -16.67 -11.09 -12.34
N LEU A 32 -16.25 -12.33 -12.58
CA LEU A 32 -17.03 -13.29 -13.35
C LEU A 32 -18.33 -13.69 -12.64
N LEU A 33 -18.28 -13.83 -11.31
CA LEU A 33 -19.44 -14.26 -10.51
C LEU A 33 -20.40 -13.10 -10.18
N PHE A 34 -19.87 -11.93 -9.89
CA PHE A 34 -20.63 -10.82 -9.28
C PHE A 34 -20.52 -9.51 -10.05
N GLY A 35 -19.82 -9.46 -11.19
CA GLY A 35 -19.55 -8.21 -11.92
C GLY A 35 -20.80 -7.51 -12.45
N ALA A 36 -21.93 -8.22 -12.59
CA ALA A 36 -23.22 -7.63 -12.95
C ALA A 36 -23.92 -6.95 -11.74
N TYR A 37 -23.54 -7.28 -10.51
CA TYR A 37 -24.25 -6.89 -9.29
C TYR A 37 -23.43 -5.96 -8.38
N ALA A 38 -22.10 -5.93 -8.55
CA ALA A 38 -21.21 -5.17 -7.69
C ALA A 38 -20.24 -4.29 -8.49
N SER A 39 -19.92 -3.12 -7.94
CA SER A 39 -18.97 -2.21 -8.58
C SER A 39 -17.56 -2.82 -8.65
N HIS A 40 -16.81 -2.44 -9.69
CA HIS A 40 -15.43 -2.87 -9.89
C HIS A 40 -14.57 -2.61 -8.65
N LEU A 41 -14.67 -1.41 -8.07
CA LEU A 41 -13.90 -1.03 -6.87
C LEU A 41 -14.28 -1.87 -5.64
N PHE A 42 -15.56 -2.20 -5.46
CA PHE A 42 -15.98 -3.07 -4.36
C PHE A 42 -15.36 -4.47 -4.49
N LEU A 43 -15.36 -5.03 -5.70
CA LEU A 43 -14.75 -6.34 -5.96
C LEU A 43 -13.23 -6.33 -5.74
N LEU A 44 -12.53 -5.24 -6.07
CA LEU A 44 -11.11 -5.04 -5.74
C LEU A 44 -10.89 -5.06 -4.21
N GLY A 45 -11.75 -4.39 -3.46
CA GLY A 45 -11.69 -4.40 -1.99
C GLY A 45 -11.88 -5.80 -1.41
N ILE A 46 -12.84 -6.58 -1.91
CA ILE A 46 -13.05 -7.98 -1.48
C ILE A 46 -11.86 -8.87 -1.88
N ALA A 47 -11.32 -8.71 -3.10
CA ALA A 47 -10.13 -9.44 -3.55
C ALA A 47 -8.93 -9.19 -2.62
N SER A 48 -8.76 -7.93 -2.16
CA SER A 48 -7.74 -7.57 -1.16
C SER A 48 -7.93 -8.34 0.13
N LEU A 49 -9.15 -8.34 0.69
CA LEU A 49 -9.45 -9.08 1.93
C LEU A 49 -9.17 -10.57 1.80
N LEU A 50 -9.52 -11.19 0.68
CA LEU A 50 -9.25 -12.60 0.43
C LEU A 50 -7.74 -12.90 0.28
N THR A 51 -6.96 -11.93 -0.18
CA THR A 51 -5.50 -12.06 -0.35
C THR A 51 -4.73 -11.88 0.97
N ILE A 52 -5.23 -11.05 1.90
CA ILE A 52 -4.57 -10.75 3.19
C ILE A 52 -4.15 -12.00 3.97
N PRO A 53 -4.98 -13.04 4.18
CA PRO A 53 -4.58 -14.22 4.96
C PRO A 53 -3.34 -14.92 4.41
N PHE A 54 -3.20 -15.02 3.09
CA PHE A 54 -2.05 -15.64 2.43
C PHE A 54 -0.79 -14.81 2.63
N CYS A 55 -0.86 -13.49 2.38
CA CYS A 55 0.25 -12.58 2.59
C CYS A 55 0.64 -12.50 4.09
N TYR A 56 -0.33 -12.56 4.99
CA TYR A 56 -0.08 -12.63 6.43
C TYR A 56 0.64 -13.92 6.84
N GLY A 57 0.30 -15.05 6.20
CA GLY A 57 1.04 -16.30 6.37
C GLY A 57 2.51 -16.19 5.96
N ILE A 58 2.81 -15.48 4.86
CA ILE A 58 4.17 -15.18 4.43
C ILE A 58 4.86 -14.23 5.44
N TYR A 59 4.19 -13.15 5.83
CA TYR A 59 4.68 -12.18 6.82
C TYR A 59 5.09 -12.85 8.13
N LYS A 60 4.28 -13.77 8.65
CA LYS A 60 4.60 -14.51 9.89
C LYS A 60 5.88 -15.31 9.79
N LYS A 61 6.19 -15.86 8.61
CA LYS A 61 7.37 -16.70 8.36
C LYS A 61 8.58 -15.91 7.85
N ALA A 62 8.38 -14.65 7.44
CA ALA A 62 9.45 -13.81 6.93
C ALA A 62 10.46 -13.47 8.04
N PRO A 63 11.76 -13.52 7.74
CA PRO A 63 12.80 -13.04 8.64
C PRO A 63 12.77 -11.49 8.63
N ILE A 64 12.17 -10.90 9.66
CA ILE A 64 12.03 -9.44 9.81
C ILE A 64 12.20 -9.05 11.27
N VAL A 65 12.66 -7.82 11.51
CA VAL A 65 12.62 -7.21 12.85
C VAL A 65 11.19 -6.75 13.13
N ARG A 66 10.63 -7.18 14.24
CA ARG A 66 9.32 -6.77 14.72
C ARG A 66 9.45 -5.86 15.94
N ALA A 67 8.49 -4.97 16.13
CA ALA A 67 8.40 -4.23 17.38
C ALA A 67 8.16 -5.20 18.56
N GLU A 68 8.83 -4.94 19.67
CA GLU A 68 8.63 -5.73 20.91
C GLU A 68 7.19 -5.59 21.43
N LYS A 69 6.66 -4.35 21.38
CA LYS A 69 5.29 -4.05 21.75
C LYS A 69 4.55 -3.45 20.57
N VAL A 70 3.43 -4.06 20.18
CA VAL A 70 2.55 -3.51 19.13
C VAL A 70 1.92 -2.20 19.60
N TRP A 71 1.49 -2.14 20.86
CA TRP A 71 0.92 -0.97 21.50
C TRP A 71 1.77 -0.55 22.71
N ASP A 72 2.13 0.74 22.76
CA ASP A 72 2.90 1.30 23.85
C ASP A 72 2.50 2.76 24.08
N LYS A 73 2.03 3.06 25.30
CA LYS A 73 1.56 4.40 25.68
C LYS A 73 2.65 5.47 25.59
N GLU A 74 3.90 5.10 25.81
CA GLU A 74 5.02 6.04 25.79
C GLU A 74 5.38 6.45 24.34
N THR A 75 5.27 5.52 23.40
CA THR A 75 5.60 5.78 21.97
C THR A 75 4.40 6.29 21.18
N PHE A 76 3.18 6.10 21.67
CA PHE A 76 1.95 6.43 20.96
C PHE A 76 1.85 7.90 20.48
N PRO A 77 2.19 8.93 21.30
CA PRO A 77 2.13 10.32 20.83
C PRO A 77 3.07 10.58 19.65
N ARG A 78 4.27 9.99 19.67
CA ARG A 78 5.23 10.07 18.55
C ARG A 78 4.72 9.35 17.30
N GLU A 79 4.06 8.24 17.47
CA GLU A 79 3.43 7.48 16.36
C GLU A 79 2.30 8.28 15.72
N CYS A 80 1.48 8.98 16.52
CA CYS A 80 0.49 9.92 16.00
C CYS A 80 1.13 11.05 15.19
N LEU A 81 2.25 11.62 15.64
CA LEU A 81 2.98 12.65 14.89
C LEU A 81 3.51 12.10 13.56
N TYR A 82 4.00 10.86 13.51
CA TYR A 82 4.41 10.22 12.27
C TYR A 82 3.24 10.02 11.31
N ILE A 83 2.09 9.55 11.81
CA ILE A 83 0.87 9.41 11.01
C ILE A 83 0.47 10.77 10.42
N LEU A 84 0.38 11.81 11.23
CA LEU A 84 0.01 13.16 10.79
C LEU A 84 1.02 13.72 9.76
N GLY A 85 2.32 13.47 9.95
CA GLY A 85 3.37 13.89 9.02
C GLY A 85 3.23 13.21 7.65
N VAL A 86 2.94 11.90 7.62
CA VAL A 86 2.68 11.18 6.36
C VAL A 86 1.42 11.69 5.68
N VAL A 87 0.34 11.89 6.45
CA VAL A 87 -0.92 12.43 5.92
C VAL A 87 -0.70 13.82 5.31
N ALA A 88 -0.05 14.73 6.04
CA ALA A 88 0.23 16.08 5.54
C ALA A 88 1.07 16.04 4.24
N LEU A 89 2.14 15.24 4.22
CA LEU A 89 2.96 15.07 3.01
C LEU A 89 2.13 14.50 1.84
N GLY A 90 1.33 13.46 2.10
CA GLY A 90 0.49 12.84 1.08
C GLY A 90 -0.52 13.81 0.48
N LEU A 91 -1.16 14.66 1.31
CA LEU A 91 -2.10 15.68 0.83
C LEU A 91 -1.40 16.78 0.03
N ILE A 92 -0.23 17.26 0.47
CA ILE A 92 0.57 18.25 -0.24
C ILE A 92 0.99 17.70 -1.61
N LEU A 93 1.52 16.48 -1.65
CA LEU A 93 1.94 15.84 -2.90
C LEU A 93 0.75 15.59 -3.83
N ASN A 94 -0.39 15.14 -3.30
CA ASN A 94 -1.61 14.96 -4.09
C ASN A 94 -2.06 16.29 -4.71
N PHE A 95 -2.09 17.36 -3.92
CA PHE A 95 -2.42 18.70 -4.40
C PHE A 95 -1.45 19.17 -5.50
N ILE A 96 -0.14 19.10 -5.27
CA ILE A 96 0.87 19.51 -6.25
C ILE A 96 0.71 18.69 -7.53
N ILE A 97 0.69 17.38 -7.47
CA ILE A 97 0.66 16.49 -8.64
C ILE A 97 -0.63 16.69 -9.43
N SER A 98 -1.78 16.81 -8.77
CA SER A 98 -3.08 16.99 -9.43
C SER A 98 -3.20 18.32 -10.18
N HIS A 99 -2.40 19.34 -9.80
CA HIS A 99 -2.38 20.65 -10.45
C HIS A 99 -1.22 20.82 -11.44
N THR A 100 -0.42 19.76 -11.68
CA THR A 100 0.65 19.82 -12.67
C THR A 100 0.17 19.43 -14.08
N PRO A 101 0.81 19.92 -15.16
CA PRO A 101 0.53 19.46 -16.52
C PRO A 101 0.73 17.96 -16.73
N LEU A 102 1.47 17.27 -15.87
CA LEU A 102 1.71 15.82 -15.94
C LEU A 102 0.41 15.02 -16.02
N VAL A 103 -0.63 15.45 -15.32
CA VAL A 103 -1.96 14.80 -15.33
C VAL A 103 -2.58 14.80 -16.72
N ALA A 104 -2.40 15.87 -17.49
CA ALA A 104 -2.92 16.00 -18.85
C ALA A 104 -2.13 15.17 -19.88
N TYR A 105 -0.81 14.99 -19.66
CA TYR A 105 0.04 14.22 -20.57
C TYR A 105 -0.15 12.71 -20.46
N PHE A 106 -0.56 12.20 -19.30
CA PHE A 106 -0.69 10.76 -19.06
C PHE A 106 -2.17 10.33 -18.97
N SER A 107 -2.76 9.97 -20.12
CA SER A 107 -4.16 9.53 -20.22
C SER A 107 -4.55 8.39 -19.28
N GLY A 108 -3.61 7.51 -18.94
CA GLY A 108 -3.81 6.43 -17.97
C GLY A 108 -4.13 6.90 -16.56
N TYR A 109 -3.76 8.15 -16.19
CA TYR A 109 -4.12 8.72 -14.89
C TYR A 109 -5.63 9.00 -14.77
N ALA A 110 -6.24 9.55 -15.80
CA ALA A 110 -7.68 9.81 -15.81
C ALA A 110 -8.49 8.50 -15.67
N GLN A 111 -8.07 7.44 -16.38
CA GLN A 111 -8.70 6.13 -16.28
C GLN A 111 -8.51 5.49 -14.90
N ALA A 112 -7.32 5.58 -14.31
CA ALA A 112 -7.05 5.10 -12.96
C ALA A 112 -7.90 5.84 -11.92
N ASN A 113 -8.01 7.16 -12.01
CA ASN A 113 -8.87 7.96 -11.14
C ASN A 113 -10.34 7.59 -11.30
N ALA A 114 -10.82 7.41 -12.53
CA ALA A 114 -12.20 6.97 -12.77
C ALA A 114 -12.50 5.64 -12.06
N THR A 115 -11.54 4.73 -12.02
CA THR A 115 -11.68 3.45 -11.29
C THR A 115 -11.64 3.65 -9.76
N LEU A 116 -10.69 4.42 -9.25
CA LEU A 116 -10.52 4.67 -7.80
C LEU A 116 -11.70 5.40 -7.17
N TYR A 117 -12.36 6.25 -7.96
CA TYR A 117 -13.51 7.04 -7.49
C TYR A 117 -14.86 6.49 -7.97
N ALA A 118 -14.90 5.32 -8.61
CA ALA A 118 -16.13 4.66 -9.01
C ALA A 118 -16.95 4.17 -7.81
N GLY A 119 -18.28 4.35 -7.89
CA GLY A 119 -19.20 3.85 -6.87
C GLY A 119 -19.46 4.81 -5.71
N GLY A 120 -20.24 4.34 -4.75
CA GLY A 120 -20.65 5.12 -3.58
C GLY A 120 -19.52 5.35 -2.57
N LEU A 121 -19.68 6.35 -1.72
CA LEU A 121 -18.69 6.75 -0.72
C LEU A 121 -18.24 5.58 0.17
N LEU A 122 -19.16 4.74 0.64
CA LEU A 122 -18.84 3.58 1.48
C LEU A 122 -17.93 2.57 0.75
N THR A 123 -18.16 2.36 -0.55
CA THR A 123 -17.30 1.50 -1.37
C THR A 123 -15.89 2.07 -1.49
N LYS A 124 -15.77 3.38 -1.71
CA LYS A 124 -14.47 4.08 -1.78
C LYS A 124 -13.71 3.97 -0.45
N ILE A 125 -14.37 4.19 0.68
CA ILE A 125 -13.78 4.07 2.01
C ILE A 125 -13.35 2.62 2.26
N PHE A 126 -14.24 1.66 2.03
CA PHE A 126 -13.95 0.24 2.23
C PHE A 126 -12.74 -0.23 1.41
N ALA A 127 -12.71 0.05 0.11
CA ALA A 127 -11.65 -0.43 -0.77
C ALA A 127 -10.37 0.40 -0.60
N ASN A 128 -10.42 1.72 -0.84
CA ASN A 128 -9.24 2.56 -0.93
C ASN A 128 -8.65 2.96 0.42
N CYS A 129 -9.46 2.98 1.49
CA CYS A 129 -8.98 3.47 2.78
C CYS A 129 -8.71 2.34 3.78
N ILE A 130 -9.29 1.15 3.56
CA ILE A 130 -9.19 0.04 4.53
C ILE A 130 -8.54 -1.18 3.88
N SER A 131 -9.22 -1.89 2.99
CA SER A 131 -8.81 -3.23 2.56
C SER A 131 -7.54 -3.23 1.72
N ILE A 132 -7.43 -2.34 0.72
CA ILE A 132 -6.25 -2.23 -0.14
C ILE A 132 -5.03 -1.75 0.67
N PRO A 133 -5.08 -0.66 1.46
CA PRO A 133 -3.95 -0.23 2.28
C PRO A 133 -3.45 -1.31 3.26
N ILE A 134 -4.33 -2.09 3.90
CA ILE A 134 -3.92 -3.19 4.77
C ILE A 134 -3.06 -4.19 4.00
N LEU A 135 -3.52 -4.61 2.83
CA LEU A 135 -2.81 -5.59 2.00
C LEU A 135 -1.47 -5.04 1.50
N GLU A 136 -1.46 -3.81 1.00
CA GLU A 136 -0.26 -3.16 0.47
C GLU A 136 0.80 -2.93 1.53
N GLU A 137 0.44 -2.39 2.70
CA GLU A 137 1.40 -2.19 3.78
C GLU A 137 1.93 -3.51 4.33
N LEU A 138 1.08 -4.54 4.40
CA LEU A 138 1.52 -5.88 4.81
C LEU A 138 2.61 -6.42 3.87
N VAL A 139 2.45 -6.26 2.56
CA VAL A 139 3.40 -6.76 1.57
C VAL A 139 4.64 -5.87 1.48
N TYR A 140 4.47 -4.58 1.21
CA TYR A 140 5.60 -3.69 0.90
C TYR A 140 6.37 -3.27 2.14
N ARG A 141 5.72 -2.99 3.27
CA ARG A 141 6.40 -2.60 4.51
C ARG A 141 6.67 -3.79 5.38
N GLY A 142 5.63 -4.58 5.66
CA GLY A 142 5.77 -5.76 6.53
C GLY A 142 6.78 -6.77 6.00
N ILE A 143 6.66 -7.18 4.74
CA ILE A 143 7.49 -8.24 4.18
C ILE A 143 8.71 -7.67 3.48
N VAL A 144 8.54 -6.85 2.42
CA VAL A 144 9.64 -6.41 1.55
C VAL A 144 10.60 -5.49 2.31
N CYS A 145 10.12 -4.38 2.85
CA CYS A 145 10.96 -3.43 3.60
C CYS A 145 11.55 -4.08 4.85
N GLY A 146 10.75 -4.88 5.57
CA GLY A 146 11.20 -5.61 6.74
C GLY A 146 12.37 -6.56 6.46
N GLN A 147 12.33 -7.32 5.36
CA GLN A 147 13.42 -8.21 4.95
C GLN A 147 14.63 -7.44 4.44
N LEU A 148 14.40 -6.42 3.59
CA LEU A 148 15.49 -5.59 3.06
C LEU A 148 16.31 -4.95 4.18
N SER A 149 15.64 -4.44 5.23
CA SER A 149 16.32 -3.80 6.36
C SER A 149 17.12 -4.74 7.25
N LEU A 150 16.95 -6.06 7.10
CA LEU A 150 17.84 -7.06 7.72
C LEU A 150 19.12 -7.31 6.94
N TRP A 151 19.07 -7.13 5.62
CA TRP A 151 20.16 -7.53 4.73
C TRP A 151 20.95 -6.38 4.17
N TYR A 152 20.36 -5.18 4.18
CA TYR A 152 20.94 -3.96 3.63
C TYR A 152 20.75 -2.79 4.59
N ASP A 153 21.38 -1.67 4.29
CA ASP A 153 21.13 -0.40 4.98
C ASP A 153 19.65 0.00 4.94
N GLU A 154 19.18 0.62 6.02
CA GLU A 154 17.77 1.03 6.17
C GLU A 154 17.32 2.00 5.06
N LYS A 155 18.21 2.89 4.58
CA LYS A 155 17.90 3.82 3.48
C LYS A 155 17.66 3.05 2.18
N ILE A 156 18.48 2.03 1.90
CA ILE A 156 18.31 1.15 0.74
C ILE A 156 16.99 0.40 0.83
N ALA A 157 16.66 -0.12 2.01
CA ALA A 157 15.40 -0.81 2.26
C ALA A 157 14.18 0.10 2.00
N VAL A 158 14.24 1.35 2.47
CA VAL A 158 13.22 2.37 2.25
C VAL A 158 13.04 2.66 0.76
N ILE A 159 14.14 2.95 0.04
CA ILE A 159 14.10 3.31 -1.38
C ILE A 159 13.55 2.15 -2.23
N ILE A 160 14.08 0.94 -2.05
CA ILE A 160 13.63 -0.23 -2.83
C ILE A 160 12.16 -0.57 -2.54
N SER A 161 11.76 -0.55 -1.26
CA SER A 161 10.36 -0.81 -0.89
C SER A 161 9.40 0.22 -1.49
N ALA A 162 9.76 1.51 -1.44
CA ALA A 162 8.98 2.59 -2.02
C ALA A 162 8.90 2.48 -3.55
N PHE A 163 10.02 2.09 -4.20
CA PHE A 163 10.05 1.87 -5.65
C PHE A 163 9.15 0.69 -6.05
N CYS A 164 9.26 -0.45 -5.35
CA CYS A 164 8.40 -1.60 -5.59
C CYS A 164 6.92 -1.26 -5.42
N PHE A 165 6.58 -0.46 -4.41
CA PHE A 165 5.22 0.01 -4.18
C PHE A 165 4.73 0.91 -5.32
N GLY A 166 5.53 1.90 -5.71
CA GLY A 166 5.15 2.85 -6.76
C GLY A 166 4.95 2.18 -8.12
N ILE A 167 5.88 1.29 -8.54
CA ILE A 167 5.85 0.67 -9.87
C ILE A 167 4.63 -0.23 -10.09
N MET A 168 4.06 -0.79 -9.03
CA MET A 168 2.88 -1.65 -9.11
C MET A 168 1.58 -0.93 -9.45
N HIS A 169 1.61 0.39 -9.52
CA HIS A 169 0.45 1.17 -9.98
C HIS A 169 0.34 1.25 -11.50
N PHE A 170 1.38 0.83 -12.26
CA PHE A 170 1.41 0.81 -13.73
C PHE A 170 1.01 2.13 -14.41
N ASN A 171 1.19 3.25 -13.71
CA ASN A 171 0.87 4.59 -14.17
C ASN A 171 1.93 5.57 -13.65
N VAL A 172 2.49 6.39 -14.53
CA VAL A 172 3.62 7.27 -14.19
C VAL A 172 3.27 8.28 -13.09
N VAL A 173 2.08 8.87 -13.15
CA VAL A 173 1.64 9.86 -12.15
C VAL A 173 1.44 9.21 -10.79
N GLN A 174 0.77 8.06 -10.77
CA GLN A 174 0.57 7.29 -9.54
C GLN A 174 1.88 6.68 -9.04
N PHE A 175 2.81 6.29 -9.94
CA PHE A 175 4.16 5.87 -9.57
C PHE A 175 4.87 6.98 -8.80
N LEU A 176 4.90 8.21 -9.33
CA LEU A 176 5.58 9.34 -8.67
C LEU A 176 4.98 9.63 -7.31
N TYR A 177 3.67 9.72 -7.23
CA TYR A 177 2.96 9.92 -5.96
C TYR A 177 3.24 8.77 -4.98
N GLY A 178 3.01 7.54 -5.41
CA GLY A 178 3.19 6.34 -4.58
C GLY A 178 4.64 6.15 -4.14
N PHE A 179 5.62 6.46 -4.99
CA PHE A 179 7.03 6.42 -4.63
C PHE A 179 7.37 7.44 -3.54
N LEU A 180 6.98 8.71 -3.71
CA LEU A 180 7.29 9.78 -2.76
C LEU A 180 6.60 9.57 -1.40
N VAL A 181 5.30 9.28 -1.40
CA VAL A 181 4.58 8.92 -0.15
C VAL A 181 5.12 7.61 0.41
N GLY A 182 5.46 6.67 -0.47
CA GLY A 182 6.07 5.39 -0.12
C GLY A 182 7.39 5.51 0.63
N LEU A 183 8.24 6.49 0.30
CA LEU A 183 9.48 6.80 1.04
C LEU A 183 9.17 7.21 2.49
N ALA A 184 8.18 8.09 2.68
CA ALA A 184 7.78 8.54 4.01
C ALA A 184 7.21 7.39 4.85
N ILE A 185 6.28 6.62 4.28
CA ILE A 185 5.66 5.47 4.96
C ILE A 185 6.72 4.42 5.32
N ALA A 186 7.62 4.07 4.38
CA ALA A 186 8.69 3.10 4.64
C ALA A 186 9.66 3.59 5.74
N THR A 187 9.97 4.90 5.75
CA THR A 187 10.77 5.52 6.82
C THR A 187 10.10 5.39 8.18
N VAL A 188 8.81 5.67 8.26
CA VAL A 188 8.02 5.50 9.48
C VAL A 188 8.00 4.03 9.92
N TYR A 189 7.82 3.09 8.98
CA TYR A 189 7.89 1.66 9.29
C TYR A 189 9.26 1.25 9.88
N ILE A 190 10.35 1.70 9.28
CA ILE A 190 11.69 1.41 9.80
C ILE A 190 11.87 1.94 11.23
N LYS A 191 11.38 3.15 11.53
CA LYS A 191 11.51 3.79 12.85
C LYS A 191 10.61 3.15 13.91
N THR A 192 9.45 2.62 13.52
CA THR A 192 8.47 2.10 14.47
C THR A 192 8.42 0.58 14.52
N ARG A 193 8.74 -0.09 13.41
CA ARG A 193 8.55 -1.54 13.20
C ARG A 193 7.10 -1.98 13.46
N LYS A 194 6.16 -1.04 13.46
CA LYS A 194 4.74 -1.26 13.73
C LYS A 194 3.91 -1.12 12.46
N LEU A 195 3.37 -2.22 12.00
CA LEU A 195 2.60 -2.27 10.75
C LEU A 195 1.31 -1.42 10.84
N TRP A 196 0.65 -1.40 12.02
CA TRP A 196 -0.57 -0.62 12.20
C TRP A 196 -0.37 0.89 11.99
N VAL A 197 0.79 1.45 12.36
CA VAL A 197 1.10 2.88 12.19
C VAL A 197 1.06 3.27 10.73
N VAL A 198 1.69 2.47 9.88
CA VAL A 198 1.75 2.74 8.44
C VAL A 198 0.43 2.43 7.73
N ILE A 199 -0.32 1.42 8.17
CA ILE A 199 -1.67 1.13 7.66
C ILE A 199 -2.60 2.31 7.96
N VAL A 200 -2.59 2.82 9.19
CA VAL A 200 -3.42 3.97 9.57
C VAL A 200 -3.00 5.23 8.81
N ALA A 201 -1.68 5.49 8.68
CA ALA A 201 -1.19 6.65 7.93
C ALA A 201 -1.63 6.61 6.47
N HIS A 202 -1.46 5.48 5.79
CA HIS A 202 -1.87 5.28 4.41
C HIS A 202 -3.40 5.40 4.25
N GLY A 203 -4.15 4.62 5.04
CA GLY A 203 -5.61 4.64 4.98
C GLY A 203 -6.22 6.00 5.27
N LEU A 204 -5.67 6.75 6.25
CA LEU A 204 -6.13 8.09 6.59
C LEU A 204 -5.79 9.12 5.48
N THR A 205 -4.61 9.01 4.86
CA THR A 205 -4.27 9.83 3.69
C THR A 205 -5.30 9.62 2.57
N ASN A 206 -5.57 8.37 2.22
CA ASN A 206 -6.55 8.03 1.19
C ASN A 206 -7.96 8.46 1.58
N PHE A 207 -8.33 8.34 2.86
CA PHE A 207 -9.64 8.76 3.35
C PHE A 207 -9.87 10.26 3.12
N ILE A 208 -8.91 11.11 3.48
CA ILE A 208 -9.05 12.55 3.30
C ILE A 208 -9.12 12.90 1.80
N VAL A 209 -8.28 12.28 0.97
CA VAL A 209 -8.32 12.47 -0.50
C VAL A 209 -9.68 12.05 -1.08
N VAL A 210 -10.22 10.90 -0.65
CA VAL A 210 -11.56 10.42 -1.09
C VAL A 210 -12.67 11.38 -0.67
N ILE A 211 -12.63 11.91 0.55
CA ILE A 211 -13.61 12.89 1.02
C ILE A 211 -13.52 14.17 0.19
N LEU A 212 -12.33 14.74 0.03
CA LEU A 212 -12.12 15.97 -0.74
C LEU A 212 -12.60 15.81 -2.19
N ALA A 213 -12.27 14.69 -2.84
CA ALA A 213 -12.72 14.38 -4.20
C ALA A 213 -14.22 14.06 -4.32
N SER A 214 -14.93 13.85 -3.21
CA SER A 214 -16.36 13.58 -3.19
C SER A 214 -17.19 14.83 -2.88
N LEU A 215 -16.55 15.92 -2.44
CA LEU A 215 -17.18 17.21 -2.14
C LEU A 215 -17.02 18.23 -3.27
N GLY A 216 -16.07 18.03 -4.18
CA GLY A 216 -15.84 18.88 -5.37
C GLY A 216 -16.37 18.21 -6.63
#